data_8e860082b0e48163a3b49b6ffce27505
#
_entry.id   8e860082b0e48163a3b49b6ffce27505
#
_cell.length_a   1.000
_cell.length_b   1.000
_cell.length_c   1.000
_cell.angle_alpha   90.00
_cell.angle_beta   90.00
_cell.angle_gamma   90.00
#
_symmetry.space_group_name_H-M   'P 1'
#
loop_
_entity.id
_entity.type
_entity.pdbx_description
1 polymer ?
#
loop_
_entity_poly.entity_id
_entity_poly.type
_entity_poly.pdbx_seq_one_letter_code
_entity_poly.pdbx_strand_id
1 'polypeptide(L)'
;MSEDLLKRILYLVGALIVFRLGTHIVIPFISQTALASLVEDNRTGILGMMNMFSGGALERLSIFTLGIMPYISSSIIMNLMTSVVPKFEQLKKEGDRGRRTITQYTRMGTVFLAVFQSYGVSIALQSQSGGGVALVTNPGLTFSFVTVVTLTTGTLFLMWLGEQISEKGIGNGISMIIFAGIVAGLPASFGNTLSMVGTGELSVFIVVLMLAMVVLVMAFVVFMERGQRRIAVNYAKRQQGRKMVGGQTSYLPLKINMAGVIPPIFASSIILFPATLGGWFSQSEGMGWLADITSSISPGQPLYIIFYGAAIVFFTFFYTALTFNAKDTADNLRKSGGFIPGIRPGQQSADYIDAVTSRLTAVGAIYITAVCLLPEFLILYWNVPFYFGGTSLLIIVVVVMDFIAQAQSHMMSNQYEGLMRKANLK
;
A
#
# COMPACT_ATOMS: atom_id res chain seq x y z
N MET A 1 -19.57 -11.20 19.71
CA MET A 1 -18.47 -10.28 19.37
C MET A 1 -18.09 -9.55 20.64
N SER A 2 -16.80 -9.43 20.99
CA SER A 2 -16.42 -8.67 22.18
C SER A 2 -16.72 -7.18 21.97
N GLU A 3 -17.12 -6.49 23.04
CA GLU A 3 -17.48 -5.06 22.99
C GLU A 3 -16.31 -4.19 22.49
N ASP A 4 -15.08 -4.58 22.87
CA ASP A 4 -13.85 -3.90 22.39
C ASP A 4 -13.63 -4.04 20.87
N LEU A 5 -13.84 -5.25 20.33
CA LEU A 5 -13.73 -5.47 18.87
C LEU A 5 -14.77 -4.64 18.10
N LEU A 6 -16.00 -4.56 18.62
CA LEU A 6 -17.04 -3.75 17.99
C LEU A 6 -16.68 -2.26 17.98
N LYS A 7 -16.15 -1.74 19.10
CA LYS A 7 -15.68 -0.33 19.19
C LYS A 7 -14.59 -0.03 18.17
N ARG A 8 -13.62 -0.94 17.99
CA ARG A 8 -12.53 -0.80 17.01
C ARG A 8 -13.03 -0.83 15.56
N ILE A 9 -13.99 -1.72 15.25
CA ILE A 9 -14.61 -1.78 13.91
C ILE A 9 -15.42 -0.52 13.65
N LEU A 10 -16.24 -0.06 14.60
CA LEU A 10 -17.02 1.16 14.46
C LEU A 10 -16.13 2.39 14.26
N TYR A 11 -15.00 2.46 14.99
CA TYR A 11 -14.02 3.51 14.79
C TYR A 11 -13.43 3.51 13.37
N LEU A 12 -13.04 2.32 12.86
CA LEU A 12 -12.56 2.16 11.50
C LEU A 12 -13.59 2.62 10.47
N VAL A 13 -14.83 2.14 10.58
CA VAL A 13 -15.92 2.52 9.66
C VAL A 13 -16.17 4.03 9.70
N GLY A 14 -16.21 4.63 10.89
CA GLY A 14 -16.36 6.08 11.07
C GLY A 14 -15.22 6.86 10.40
N ALA A 15 -13.97 6.42 10.55
CA ALA A 15 -12.82 7.03 9.92
C ALA A 15 -12.88 6.93 8.38
N LEU A 16 -13.32 5.79 7.84
CA LEU A 16 -13.50 5.61 6.38
C LEU A 16 -14.64 6.47 5.82
N ILE A 17 -15.71 6.69 6.59
CA ILE A 17 -16.78 7.63 6.20
C ILE A 17 -16.22 9.05 6.15
N VAL A 18 -15.44 9.49 7.13
CA VAL A 18 -14.79 10.82 7.13
C VAL A 18 -13.86 10.98 5.93
N PHE A 19 -13.05 9.96 5.63
CA PHE A 19 -12.24 9.92 4.42
C PHE A 19 -13.10 10.11 3.16
N ARG A 20 -14.19 9.36 3.03
CA ARG A 20 -15.07 9.43 1.86
C ARG A 20 -15.75 10.79 1.71
N LEU A 21 -16.19 11.40 2.79
CA LEU A 21 -16.74 12.75 2.78
C LEU A 21 -15.72 13.77 2.27
N GLY A 22 -14.49 13.70 2.73
CA GLY A 22 -13.42 14.61 2.30
C GLY A 22 -13.05 14.49 0.82
N THR A 23 -13.21 13.31 0.19
CA THR A 23 -13.00 13.16 -1.27
C THR A 23 -14.04 13.90 -2.14
N HIS A 24 -15.10 14.43 -1.55
CA HIS A 24 -16.12 15.21 -2.24
C HIS A 24 -16.01 16.72 -2.00
N ILE A 25 -15.11 17.17 -1.12
CA ILE A 25 -14.88 18.60 -0.86
C ILE A 25 -13.89 19.12 -1.90
N VAL A 26 -14.35 19.89 -2.86
CA VAL A 26 -13.55 20.43 -3.97
C VAL A 26 -12.69 21.60 -3.50
N ILE A 27 -11.50 21.76 -4.13
CA ILE A 27 -10.60 22.90 -3.89
C ILE A 27 -11.30 24.20 -4.37
N PRO A 28 -11.21 25.32 -3.62
CA PRO A 28 -11.76 26.59 -4.04
C PRO A 28 -11.21 27.08 -5.39
N PHE A 29 -11.97 27.89 -6.11
CA PHE A 29 -11.62 28.54 -7.39
C PHE A 29 -11.50 27.60 -8.59
N ILE A 30 -12.05 26.40 -8.54
CA ILE A 30 -12.07 25.45 -9.66
C ILE A 30 -13.45 25.46 -10.33
N SER A 31 -13.45 25.56 -11.66
CA SER A 31 -14.64 25.46 -12.49
C SER A 31 -15.04 24.00 -12.65
N GLN A 32 -16.22 23.62 -12.14
CA GLN A 32 -16.70 22.24 -12.25
C GLN A 32 -17.05 21.84 -13.70
N THR A 33 -17.48 22.79 -14.53
CA THR A 33 -17.78 22.53 -15.94
C THR A 33 -16.53 22.21 -16.75
N ALA A 34 -15.46 22.99 -16.57
CA ALA A 34 -14.18 22.73 -17.22
C ALA A 34 -13.53 21.43 -16.69
N LEU A 35 -13.75 21.10 -15.41
CA LEU A 35 -13.23 19.87 -14.81
C LEU A 35 -13.88 18.63 -15.42
N ALA A 36 -15.21 18.64 -15.62
CA ALA A 36 -15.94 17.51 -16.18
C ALA A 36 -15.43 17.14 -17.59
N SER A 37 -15.17 18.14 -18.45
CA SER A 37 -14.63 17.90 -19.80
C SER A 37 -13.20 17.36 -19.77
N LEU A 38 -12.33 17.85 -18.88
CA LEU A 38 -10.97 17.37 -18.74
C LEU A 38 -10.87 15.92 -18.23
N VAL A 39 -11.80 15.55 -17.35
CA VAL A 39 -11.84 14.19 -16.78
C VAL A 39 -12.22 13.17 -17.84
N GLU A 40 -13.14 13.49 -18.75
CA GLU A 40 -13.48 12.59 -19.87
C GLU A 40 -12.30 12.30 -20.78
N ASP A 41 -11.48 13.32 -21.06
CA ASP A 41 -10.33 13.19 -21.96
C ASP A 41 -9.14 12.44 -21.35
N ASN A 42 -8.98 12.44 -20.00
CA ASN A 42 -7.77 11.96 -19.31
C ASN A 42 -7.99 10.77 -18.38
N ARG A 43 -9.01 9.93 -18.59
CA ARG A 43 -9.31 8.77 -17.74
C ARG A 43 -8.26 7.66 -17.75
N THR A 44 -7.38 7.65 -18.74
CA THR A 44 -6.35 6.63 -18.93
C THR A 44 -4.95 7.15 -18.57
N GLY A 45 -4.03 6.26 -18.20
CA GLY A 45 -2.64 6.60 -17.93
C GLY A 45 -2.33 6.88 -16.45
N ILE A 46 -1.29 7.68 -16.21
CA ILE A 46 -0.74 7.98 -14.86
C ILE A 46 -1.80 8.65 -13.97
N LEU A 47 -2.59 9.58 -14.51
CA LEU A 47 -3.64 10.27 -13.77
C LEU A 47 -4.75 9.30 -13.32
N GLY A 48 -5.10 8.32 -14.15
CA GLY A 48 -6.05 7.26 -13.78
C GLY A 48 -5.56 6.43 -12.59
N MET A 49 -4.27 6.06 -12.57
CA MET A 49 -3.67 5.34 -11.44
C MET A 49 -3.68 6.19 -10.15
N MET A 50 -3.28 7.47 -10.25
CA MET A 50 -3.34 8.39 -9.10
C MET A 50 -4.77 8.56 -8.58
N ASN A 51 -5.74 8.68 -9.47
CA ASN A 51 -7.15 8.81 -9.11
C ASN A 51 -7.66 7.58 -8.36
N MET A 52 -7.23 6.39 -8.76
CA MET A 52 -7.57 5.14 -8.09
C MET A 52 -7.02 5.09 -6.65
N PHE A 53 -5.75 5.47 -6.43
CA PHE A 53 -5.16 5.51 -5.09
C PHE A 53 -5.75 6.61 -4.19
N SER A 54 -6.22 7.70 -4.78
CA SER A 54 -6.88 8.79 -4.07
C SER A 54 -8.39 8.57 -3.84
N GLY A 55 -8.96 7.48 -4.38
CA GLY A 55 -10.39 7.18 -4.23
C GLY A 55 -11.32 8.10 -5.01
N GLY A 56 -10.90 8.57 -6.19
CA GLY A 56 -11.64 9.52 -7.02
C GLY A 56 -11.48 10.99 -6.60
N ALA A 57 -10.54 11.26 -5.68
CA ALA A 57 -10.28 12.62 -5.19
C ALA A 57 -9.59 13.49 -6.24
N LEU A 58 -8.74 12.89 -7.09
CA LEU A 58 -8.07 13.62 -8.18
C LEU A 58 -9.06 14.05 -9.26
N GLU A 59 -9.96 13.17 -9.67
CA GLU A 59 -11.00 13.44 -10.67
C GLU A 59 -11.92 14.60 -10.27
N ARG A 60 -12.12 14.80 -8.96
CA ARG A 60 -12.93 15.89 -8.40
C ARG A 60 -12.11 17.08 -7.95
N LEU A 61 -10.76 17.02 -8.05
CA LEU A 61 -9.83 17.99 -7.48
C LEU A 61 -10.23 18.35 -6.03
N SER A 62 -10.38 17.32 -5.20
CA SER A 62 -10.77 17.48 -3.80
C SER A 62 -9.59 17.85 -2.92
N ILE A 63 -9.86 18.17 -1.65
CA ILE A 63 -8.81 18.41 -0.63
C ILE A 63 -7.86 17.22 -0.46
N PHE A 64 -8.28 16.00 -0.85
CA PHE A 64 -7.49 14.78 -0.79
C PHE A 64 -6.89 14.36 -2.15
N THR A 65 -6.76 15.29 -3.10
CA THR A 65 -6.21 15.02 -4.45
C THR A 65 -4.83 14.35 -4.42
N LEU A 66 -3.92 14.77 -3.54
CA LEU A 66 -2.63 14.14 -3.36
C LEU A 66 -2.71 12.79 -2.62
N GLY A 67 -3.82 12.52 -1.95
CA GLY A 67 -4.01 11.30 -1.17
C GLY A 67 -2.93 11.10 -0.11
N ILE A 68 -2.51 9.85 0.07
CA ILE A 68 -1.45 9.44 0.99
C ILE A 68 -0.07 9.37 0.29
N MET A 69 0.02 9.66 -1.02
CA MET A 69 1.26 9.49 -1.80
C MET A 69 2.48 10.21 -1.20
N PRO A 70 2.39 11.48 -0.74
CA PRO A 70 3.54 12.16 -0.13
C PRO A 70 4.06 11.44 1.12
N TYR A 71 3.15 10.87 1.91
CA TYR A 71 3.53 10.09 3.10
C TYR A 71 4.20 8.76 2.73
N ILE A 72 3.68 8.05 1.72
CA ILE A 72 4.28 6.80 1.24
C ILE A 72 5.71 7.09 0.75
N SER A 73 5.88 8.11 -0.09
CA SER A 73 7.21 8.51 -0.61
C SER A 73 8.19 8.87 0.52
N SER A 74 7.74 9.66 1.50
CA SER A 74 8.54 9.99 2.67
C SER A 74 8.91 8.76 3.50
N SER A 75 7.97 7.84 3.70
CA SER A 75 8.19 6.57 4.42
C SER A 75 9.20 5.68 3.70
N ILE A 76 9.15 5.60 2.36
CA ILE A 76 10.14 4.88 1.56
C ILE A 76 11.53 5.46 1.79
N ILE A 77 11.67 6.78 1.63
CA ILE A 77 12.94 7.48 1.81
C ILE A 77 13.50 7.22 3.22
N MET A 78 12.67 7.34 4.25
CA MET A 78 13.10 7.08 5.63
C MET A 78 13.49 5.62 5.87
N ASN A 79 12.76 4.66 5.30
CA ASN A 79 13.11 3.24 5.39
C ASN A 79 14.45 2.94 4.69
N LEU A 80 14.71 3.55 3.52
CA LEU A 80 16.00 3.46 2.85
C LEU A 80 17.12 4.09 3.69
N MET A 81 16.87 5.27 4.28
CA MET A 81 17.83 5.94 5.14
C MET A 81 18.18 5.13 6.39
N THR A 82 17.24 4.38 6.96
CA THR A 82 17.51 3.51 8.13
C THR A 82 18.43 2.33 7.81
N SER A 83 18.56 1.95 6.54
CA SER A 83 19.47 0.86 6.11
C SER A 83 20.82 1.37 5.61
N VAL A 84 20.89 2.63 5.12
CA VAL A 84 22.12 3.19 4.53
C VAL A 84 22.89 4.05 5.52
N VAL A 85 22.19 4.81 6.37
CA VAL A 85 22.82 5.79 7.27
C VAL A 85 22.95 5.22 8.67
N PRO A 86 24.19 5.06 9.20
CA PRO A 86 24.45 4.44 10.51
C PRO A 86 23.71 5.10 11.69
N LYS A 87 23.49 6.42 11.63
CA LYS A 87 22.74 7.16 12.64
C LYS A 87 21.29 6.69 12.75
N PHE A 88 20.62 6.47 11.62
CA PHE A 88 19.23 5.99 11.61
C PHE A 88 19.14 4.50 11.93
N GLU A 89 20.15 3.70 11.58
CA GLU A 89 20.26 2.31 12.01
C GLU A 89 20.35 2.19 13.54
N GLN A 90 21.16 3.06 14.18
CA GLN A 90 21.25 3.13 15.65
C GLN A 90 19.89 3.49 16.28
N LEU A 91 19.20 4.51 15.77
CA LEU A 91 17.87 4.88 16.21
C LEU A 91 16.88 3.69 16.10
N LYS A 92 16.95 2.89 15.03
CA LYS A 92 16.12 1.69 14.89
C LYS A 92 16.39 0.66 16.00
N LYS A 93 17.64 0.54 16.46
CA LYS A 93 18.06 -0.37 17.55
C LYS A 93 17.65 0.14 18.94
N GLU A 94 17.37 1.44 19.12
CA GLU A 94 16.89 2.01 20.39
C GLU A 94 15.43 1.63 20.77
N GLY A 95 14.75 0.83 19.94
CA GLY A 95 13.40 0.37 20.20
C GLY A 95 12.33 1.45 20.02
N ASP A 96 11.37 1.56 20.96
CA ASP A 96 10.20 2.43 20.80
C ASP A 96 10.55 3.92 20.71
N ARG A 97 11.58 4.36 21.43
CA ARG A 97 12.03 5.77 21.38
C ARG A 97 12.58 6.12 20.02
N GLY A 98 13.42 5.27 19.47
CA GLY A 98 13.98 5.46 18.14
C GLY A 98 12.92 5.39 17.04
N ARG A 99 11.96 4.47 17.15
CA ARG A 99 10.80 4.40 16.24
C ARG A 99 10.00 5.70 16.21
N ARG A 100 9.70 6.28 17.37
CA ARG A 100 9.00 7.58 17.45
C ARG A 100 9.77 8.70 16.74
N THR A 101 11.07 8.74 16.90
CA THR A 101 11.94 9.72 16.23
C THR A 101 11.93 9.52 14.70
N ILE A 102 12.03 8.29 14.21
CA ILE A 102 11.93 7.97 12.78
C ILE A 102 10.56 8.39 12.21
N THR A 103 9.47 8.11 12.94
CA THR A 103 8.13 8.55 12.55
C THR A 103 8.00 10.07 12.47
N GLN A 104 8.64 10.82 13.39
CA GLN A 104 8.68 12.28 13.32
C GLN A 104 9.39 12.78 12.06
N TYR A 105 10.54 12.18 11.70
CA TYR A 105 11.24 12.53 10.46
C TYR A 105 10.39 12.19 9.22
N THR A 106 9.68 11.07 9.23
CA THR A 106 8.74 10.71 8.15
C THR A 106 7.65 11.76 8.01
N ARG A 107 7.04 12.21 9.12
CA ARG A 107 6.02 13.27 9.10
C ARG A 107 6.56 14.59 8.55
N MET A 108 7.76 15.01 8.97
CA MET A 108 8.41 16.23 8.46
C MET A 108 8.70 16.11 6.95
N GLY A 109 9.22 14.97 6.50
CA GLY A 109 9.42 14.69 5.09
C GLY A 109 8.11 14.70 4.29
N THR A 110 7.03 14.21 4.88
CA THR A 110 5.68 14.27 4.27
C THR A 110 5.21 15.71 4.06
N VAL A 111 5.38 16.57 5.07
CA VAL A 111 5.05 18.01 4.93
C VAL A 111 5.80 18.63 3.77
N PHE A 112 7.13 18.42 3.73
CA PHE A 112 7.97 18.97 2.68
C PHE A 112 7.54 18.50 1.28
N LEU A 113 7.34 17.19 1.11
CA LEU A 113 6.92 16.61 -0.16
C LEU A 113 5.50 17.07 -0.54
N ALA A 114 4.58 17.16 0.42
CA ALA A 114 3.21 17.62 0.17
C ALA A 114 3.18 19.07 -0.30
N VAL A 115 3.94 19.97 0.32
CA VAL A 115 4.06 21.39 -0.10
C VAL A 115 4.61 21.45 -1.53
N PHE A 116 5.71 20.74 -1.80
CA PHE A 116 6.33 20.73 -3.12
C PHE A 116 5.39 20.19 -4.21
N GLN A 117 4.74 19.06 -3.96
CA GLN A 117 3.77 18.48 -4.90
C GLN A 117 2.53 19.36 -5.08
N SER A 118 1.99 19.94 -4.01
CA SER A 118 0.85 20.86 -4.06
C SER A 118 1.15 22.09 -4.92
N TYR A 119 2.37 22.62 -4.81
CA TYR A 119 2.82 23.75 -5.64
C TYR A 119 2.89 23.37 -7.12
N GLY A 120 3.44 22.18 -7.45
CA GLY A 120 3.46 21.66 -8.81
C GLY A 120 2.05 21.48 -9.39
N VAL A 121 1.12 20.91 -8.61
CA VAL A 121 -0.31 20.77 -9.00
C VAL A 121 -0.91 22.14 -9.26
N SER A 122 -0.64 23.13 -8.40
CA SER A 122 -1.18 24.49 -8.56
C SER A 122 -0.74 25.14 -9.89
N ILE A 123 0.53 24.96 -10.29
CA ILE A 123 1.03 25.48 -11.57
C ILE A 123 0.35 24.74 -12.73
N ALA A 124 0.29 23.41 -12.67
CA ALA A 124 -0.32 22.60 -13.71
C ALA A 124 -1.79 22.94 -13.94
N LEU A 125 -2.56 23.15 -12.86
CA LEU A 125 -3.99 23.50 -12.96
C LEU A 125 -4.22 24.88 -13.58
N GLN A 126 -3.32 25.83 -13.36
CA GLN A 126 -3.44 27.19 -13.94
C GLN A 126 -3.17 27.21 -15.46
N SER A 127 -2.41 26.26 -15.99
CA SER A 127 -2.12 26.14 -17.41
C SER A 127 -3.17 25.34 -18.18
N GLN A 128 -4.08 24.64 -17.48
CA GLN A 128 -5.08 23.77 -18.11
C GLN A 128 -6.39 24.50 -18.39
N SER A 129 -6.98 24.18 -19.56
CA SER A 129 -8.31 24.60 -19.95
C SER A 129 -9.11 23.39 -20.42
N GLY A 130 -10.37 23.26 -19.99
CA GLY A 130 -11.29 22.21 -20.42
C GLY A 130 -12.44 22.79 -21.25
N GLY A 131 -12.68 22.22 -22.45
CA GLY A 131 -13.76 22.71 -23.34
C GLY A 131 -13.68 24.18 -23.71
N GLY A 132 -12.47 24.76 -23.77
CA GLY A 132 -12.29 26.20 -24.04
C GLY A 132 -12.49 27.14 -22.85
N VAL A 133 -12.77 26.59 -21.66
CA VAL A 133 -12.94 27.37 -20.40
C VAL A 133 -11.71 27.11 -19.51
N ALA A 134 -11.15 28.18 -18.94
CA ALA A 134 -10.07 28.05 -17.97
C ALA A 134 -10.52 27.24 -16.75
N LEU A 135 -9.70 26.25 -16.33
CA LEU A 135 -10.02 25.40 -15.18
C LEU A 135 -10.06 26.20 -13.87
N VAL A 136 -9.16 27.18 -13.75
CA VAL A 136 -9.04 28.06 -12.57
C VAL A 136 -9.75 29.38 -12.84
N THR A 137 -10.73 29.73 -12.00
CA THR A 137 -11.53 30.97 -12.14
C THR A 137 -10.67 32.22 -11.91
N ASN A 138 -9.74 32.18 -10.94
CA ASN A 138 -8.88 33.31 -10.59
C ASN A 138 -7.39 32.81 -10.53
N PRO A 139 -6.68 32.74 -11.67
CA PRO A 139 -5.29 32.35 -11.69
C PRO A 139 -4.42 33.40 -10.98
N GLY A 140 -3.37 32.96 -10.29
CA GLY A 140 -2.40 33.81 -9.63
C GLY A 140 -1.90 33.29 -8.29
N LEU A 141 -1.13 34.12 -7.59
CA LEU A 141 -0.51 33.73 -6.32
C LEU A 141 -1.51 33.33 -5.24
N THR A 142 -2.68 33.99 -5.22
CA THR A 142 -3.76 33.66 -4.26
C THR A 142 -4.27 32.24 -4.45
N PHE A 143 -4.52 31.83 -5.70
CA PHE A 143 -4.89 30.44 -6.01
C PHE A 143 -3.81 29.47 -5.60
N SER A 144 -2.53 29.73 -5.97
CA SER A 144 -1.41 28.87 -5.61
C SER A 144 -1.30 28.70 -4.10
N PHE A 145 -1.36 29.78 -3.33
CA PHE A 145 -1.30 29.73 -1.88
C PHE A 145 -2.45 28.91 -1.27
N VAL A 146 -3.70 29.17 -1.68
CA VAL A 146 -4.87 28.43 -1.20
C VAL A 146 -4.77 26.95 -1.55
N THR A 147 -4.38 26.61 -2.78
CA THR A 147 -4.23 25.22 -3.23
C THR A 147 -3.15 24.50 -2.44
N VAL A 148 -1.98 25.12 -2.24
CA VAL A 148 -0.87 24.53 -1.47
C VAL A 148 -1.30 24.25 -0.03
N VAL A 149 -1.92 25.22 0.63
CA VAL A 149 -2.38 25.06 2.02
C VAL A 149 -3.46 23.96 2.11
N THR A 150 -4.43 23.98 1.20
CA THR A 150 -5.55 23.03 1.20
C THR A 150 -5.07 21.60 0.97
N LEU A 151 -4.27 21.36 -0.06
CA LEU A 151 -3.78 20.01 -0.40
C LEU A 151 -2.80 19.47 0.67
N THR A 152 -1.91 20.33 1.17
CA THR A 152 -0.99 19.94 2.24
C THR A 152 -1.76 19.56 3.50
N THR A 153 -2.73 20.37 3.91
CA THR A 153 -3.57 20.09 5.08
C THR A 153 -4.37 18.80 4.88
N GLY A 154 -4.92 18.58 3.68
CA GLY A 154 -5.62 17.34 3.33
C GLY A 154 -4.72 16.10 3.48
N THR A 155 -3.50 16.14 2.96
CA THR A 155 -2.52 15.05 3.10
C THR A 155 -2.14 14.79 4.55
N LEU A 156 -1.89 15.84 5.33
CA LEU A 156 -1.57 15.71 6.76
C LEU A 156 -2.74 15.15 7.56
N PHE A 157 -3.96 15.54 7.22
CA PHE A 157 -5.16 14.98 7.82
C PHE A 157 -5.30 13.48 7.52
N LEU A 158 -5.07 13.05 6.27
CA LEU A 158 -5.10 11.63 5.90
C LEU A 158 -4.01 10.83 6.61
N MET A 159 -2.80 11.39 6.73
CA MET A 159 -1.72 10.77 7.49
C MET A 159 -2.14 10.56 8.95
N TRP A 160 -2.64 11.61 9.61
CA TRP A 160 -3.14 11.53 10.98
C TRP A 160 -4.30 10.53 11.11
N LEU A 161 -5.24 10.53 10.18
CA LEU A 161 -6.36 9.59 10.17
C LEU A 161 -5.88 8.14 10.06
N GLY A 162 -4.90 7.86 9.19
CA GLY A 162 -4.27 6.54 9.06
C GLY A 162 -3.57 6.08 10.33
N GLU A 163 -2.88 6.97 11.02
CA GLU A 163 -2.27 6.68 12.34
C GLU A 163 -3.34 6.38 13.39
N GLN A 164 -4.41 7.16 13.44
CA GLN A 164 -5.52 6.92 14.37
C GLN A 164 -6.24 5.59 14.11
N ILE A 165 -6.42 5.20 12.84
CA ILE A 165 -6.97 3.88 12.50
C ILE A 165 -6.04 2.76 12.99
N SER A 166 -4.72 2.92 12.84
CA SER A 166 -3.73 1.93 13.30
C SER A 166 -3.70 1.79 14.82
N GLU A 167 -3.89 2.89 15.57
CA GLU A 167 -3.87 2.88 17.03
C GLU A 167 -5.19 2.39 17.63
N LYS A 168 -6.33 2.91 17.16
CA LYS A 168 -7.66 2.69 17.77
C LYS A 168 -8.54 1.72 17.00
N GLY A 169 -8.23 1.47 15.74
CA GLY A 169 -8.96 0.56 14.87
C GLY A 169 -8.37 -0.84 14.82
N ILE A 170 -8.47 -1.47 13.65
CA ILE A 170 -7.92 -2.78 13.32
C ILE A 170 -7.21 -2.66 11.97
N GLY A 171 -6.03 -3.25 11.87
CA GLY A 171 -5.25 -3.25 10.64
C GLY A 171 -4.28 -2.08 10.53
N ASN A 172 -3.57 -2.02 9.41
CA ASN A 172 -2.74 -0.89 9.06
C ASN A 172 -3.63 0.22 8.47
N GLY A 173 -3.76 1.35 9.16
CA GLY A 173 -4.68 2.42 8.78
C GLY A 173 -4.41 3.01 7.40
N ILE A 174 -3.15 3.12 6.99
CA ILE A 174 -2.77 3.61 5.67
C ILE A 174 -3.24 2.65 4.59
N SER A 175 -2.99 1.35 4.76
CA SER A 175 -3.46 0.32 3.84
C SER A 175 -4.99 0.28 3.77
N MET A 176 -5.69 0.53 4.90
CA MET A 176 -7.15 0.60 4.94
C MET A 176 -7.71 1.81 4.20
N ILE A 177 -7.05 2.98 4.25
CA ILE A 177 -7.46 4.16 3.47
C ILE A 177 -7.24 3.92 1.97
N ILE A 178 -6.11 3.33 1.57
CA ILE A 178 -5.85 2.97 0.16
C ILE A 178 -6.89 1.96 -0.31
N PHE A 179 -7.17 0.93 0.47
CA PHE A 179 -8.21 -0.06 0.20
C PHE A 179 -9.59 0.60 0.00
N ALA A 180 -9.98 1.49 0.90
CA ALA A 180 -11.25 2.21 0.79
C ALA A 180 -11.32 3.08 -0.47
N GLY A 181 -10.21 3.71 -0.86
CA GLY A 181 -10.08 4.45 -2.11
C GLY A 181 -10.33 3.57 -3.33
N ILE A 182 -9.66 2.44 -3.40
CA ILE A 182 -9.78 1.47 -4.50
C ILE A 182 -11.21 0.92 -4.58
N VAL A 183 -11.76 0.45 -3.46
CA VAL A 183 -13.12 -0.14 -3.40
C VAL A 183 -14.19 0.89 -3.78
N ALA A 184 -14.00 2.15 -3.42
CA ALA A 184 -14.93 3.23 -3.78
C ALA A 184 -15.01 3.51 -5.29
N GLY A 185 -13.95 3.19 -6.06
CA GLY A 185 -13.92 3.29 -7.52
C GLY A 185 -14.58 2.11 -8.25
N LEU A 186 -14.75 0.94 -7.57
CA LEU A 186 -15.27 -0.29 -8.19
C LEU A 186 -16.64 -0.12 -8.85
N PRO A 187 -17.66 0.47 -8.18
CA PRO A 187 -18.99 0.60 -8.79
C PRO A 187 -18.99 1.43 -10.08
N ALA A 188 -18.21 2.53 -10.11
CA ALA A 188 -18.09 3.38 -11.30
C ALA A 188 -17.39 2.64 -12.45
N SER A 189 -16.30 1.91 -12.16
CA SER A 189 -15.57 1.13 -13.15
C SER A 189 -16.45 0.01 -13.73
N PHE A 190 -17.25 -0.65 -12.89
CA PHE A 190 -18.20 -1.67 -13.34
C PHE A 190 -19.31 -1.06 -14.21
N GLY A 191 -19.86 0.09 -13.82
CA GLY A 191 -20.84 0.82 -14.61
C GLY A 191 -20.30 1.23 -15.98
N ASN A 192 -19.06 1.73 -16.06
CA ASN A 192 -18.41 2.09 -17.33
C ASN A 192 -18.21 0.86 -18.22
N THR A 193 -17.80 -0.28 -17.65
CA THR A 193 -17.66 -1.54 -18.42
C THR A 193 -19.00 -1.99 -19.00
N LEU A 194 -20.08 -1.91 -18.24
CA LEU A 194 -21.43 -2.24 -18.71
C LEU A 194 -21.90 -1.28 -19.81
N SER A 195 -21.61 0.01 -19.71
CA SER A 195 -21.95 0.99 -20.75
C SER A 195 -21.22 0.70 -22.06
N MET A 196 -19.93 0.29 -22.03
CA MET A 196 -19.16 -0.11 -23.21
C MET A 196 -19.71 -1.40 -23.87
N VAL A 197 -20.29 -2.28 -23.09
CA VAL A 197 -21.05 -3.42 -23.64
C VAL A 197 -22.32 -2.95 -24.35
N GLY A 198 -23.02 -1.97 -23.77
CA GLY A 198 -24.23 -1.38 -24.33
C GLY A 198 -23.98 -0.62 -25.64
N THR A 199 -22.82 0.03 -25.80
CA THR A 199 -22.40 0.72 -27.03
C THR A 199 -21.81 -0.23 -28.10
N GLY A 200 -21.57 -1.50 -27.75
CA GLY A 200 -21.00 -2.50 -28.67
C GLY A 200 -19.46 -2.43 -28.81
N GLU A 201 -18.80 -1.59 -28.04
CA GLU A 201 -17.33 -1.49 -28.01
C GLU A 201 -16.68 -2.74 -27.39
N LEU A 202 -17.36 -3.36 -26.44
CA LEU A 202 -16.92 -4.59 -25.77
C LEU A 202 -17.94 -5.72 -25.96
N SER A 203 -17.43 -6.91 -26.32
CA SER A 203 -18.29 -8.11 -26.35
C SER A 203 -18.60 -8.58 -24.93
N VAL A 204 -19.86 -9.01 -24.70
CA VAL A 204 -20.29 -9.62 -23.43
C VAL A 204 -19.36 -10.78 -23.02
N PHE A 205 -18.90 -11.56 -24.00
CA PHE A 205 -17.98 -12.68 -23.77
C PHE A 205 -16.67 -12.25 -23.12
N ILE A 206 -16.09 -11.12 -23.58
CA ILE A 206 -14.86 -10.55 -23.01
C ILE A 206 -15.08 -10.14 -21.57
N VAL A 207 -16.23 -9.53 -21.23
CA VAL A 207 -16.53 -9.11 -19.84
C VAL A 207 -16.67 -10.32 -18.92
N VAL A 208 -17.34 -11.39 -19.37
CA VAL A 208 -17.46 -12.64 -18.59
C VAL A 208 -16.07 -13.27 -18.38
N LEU A 209 -15.23 -13.29 -19.41
CA LEU A 209 -13.86 -13.80 -19.32
C LEU A 209 -13.02 -12.97 -18.34
N MET A 210 -13.14 -11.63 -18.36
CA MET A 210 -12.48 -10.73 -17.41
C MET A 210 -12.91 -10.99 -15.97
N LEU A 211 -14.23 -11.15 -15.71
CA LEU A 211 -14.71 -11.46 -14.37
C LEU A 211 -14.20 -12.82 -13.88
N ALA A 212 -14.21 -13.83 -14.74
CA ALA A 212 -13.66 -15.13 -14.41
C ALA A 212 -12.16 -15.05 -14.07
N MET A 213 -11.40 -14.24 -14.81
CA MET A 213 -9.97 -14.02 -14.56
C MET A 213 -9.74 -13.29 -13.25
N VAL A 214 -10.52 -12.24 -12.92
CA VAL A 214 -10.42 -11.53 -11.64
C VAL A 214 -10.64 -12.50 -10.46
N VAL A 215 -11.66 -13.35 -10.55
CA VAL A 215 -11.94 -14.37 -9.52
C VAL A 215 -10.77 -15.36 -9.41
N LEU A 216 -10.22 -15.82 -10.54
CA LEU A 216 -9.09 -16.74 -10.56
C LEU A 216 -7.83 -16.10 -9.94
N VAL A 217 -7.52 -14.85 -10.30
CA VAL A 217 -6.39 -14.10 -9.72
C VAL A 217 -6.59 -13.89 -8.22
N MET A 218 -7.80 -13.51 -7.77
CA MET A 218 -8.09 -13.38 -6.34
C MET A 218 -7.89 -14.70 -5.60
N ALA A 219 -8.39 -15.81 -6.14
CA ALA A 219 -8.21 -17.14 -5.55
C ALA A 219 -6.73 -17.54 -5.48
N PHE A 220 -5.96 -17.25 -6.52
CA PHE A 220 -4.52 -17.49 -6.56
C PHE A 220 -3.77 -16.66 -5.53
N VAL A 221 -4.09 -15.36 -5.41
CA VAL A 221 -3.49 -14.47 -4.39
C VAL A 221 -3.80 -14.97 -2.99
N VAL A 222 -5.06 -15.32 -2.69
CA VAL A 222 -5.44 -15.89 -1.38
C VAL A 222 -4.67 -17.17 -1.08
N PHE A 223 -4.51 -18.05 -2.08
CA PHE A 223 -3.73 -19.28 -1.93
C PHE A 223 -2.27 -19.01 -1.59
N MET A 224 -1.63 -18.08 -2.31
CA MET A 224 -0.22 -17.71 -2.09
C MET A 224 -0.01 -17.00 -0.75
N GLU A 225 -0.90 -16.08 -0.36
CA GLU A 225 -0.80 -15.33 0.90
C GLU A 225 -1.03 -16.19 2.15
N ARG A 226 -1.82 -17.27 2.03
CA ARG A 226 -1.99 -18.27 3.09
C ARG A 226 -0.83 -19.23 3.17
N GLY A 227 0.00 -19.30 2.13
CA GLY A 227 1.15 -20.18 2.05
C GLY A 227 2.21 -19.83 3.09
N GLN A 228 2.61 -20.83 3.90
CA GLN A 228 3.66 -20.67 4.90
C GLN A 228 4.55 -21.90 4.97
N ARG A 229 5.85 -21.67 5.09
CA ARG A 229 6.83 -22.73 5.41
C ARG A 229 6.92 -22.85 6.92
N ARG A 230 6.63 -24.03 7.46
CA ARG A 230 6.73 -24.31 8.90
C ARG A 230 8.06 -25.00 9.18
N ILE A 231 8.96 -24.34 9.91
CA ILE A 231 10.23 -24.93 10.39
C ILE A 231 9.96 -25.55 11.74
N ALA A 232 10.25 -26.85 11.92
CA ALA A 232 10.10 -27.51 13.20
C ALA A 232 11.14 -26.96 14.20
N VAL A 233 10.70 -26.62 15.39
CA VAL A 233 11.52 -26.17 16.51
C VAL A 233 11.24 -27.07 17.70
N ASN A 234 12.26 -27.73 18.23
CA ASN A 234 12.16 -28.55 19.42
C ASN A 234 12.66 -27.76 20.63
N TYR A 235 11.90 -27.83 21.72
CA TYR A 235 12.33 -27.29 23.00
C TYR A 235 12.87 -28.41 23.88
N ALA A 236 13.99 -28.16 24.58
CA ALA A 236 14.58 -29.11 25.48
C ALA A 236 13.59 -29.40 26.65
N LYS A 237 13.56 -30.68 27.08
CA LYS A 237 12.81 -31.08 28.27
C LYS A 237 13.33 -30.29 29.47
N ARG A 238 12.49 -29.62 30.22
CA ARG A 238 12.83 -28.92 31.46
C ARG A 238 12.31 -29.71 32.63
N GLN A 239 13.18 -29.95 33.63
CA GLN A 239 12.78 -30.48 34.90
C GLN A 239 12.22 -29.33 35.78
N GLN A 240 10.95 -29.38 36.11
CA GLN A 240 10.29 -28.45 37.02
C GLN A 240 9.94 -29.19 38.31
N GLY A 241 10.83 -29.10 39.29
CA GLY A 241 10.74 -29.89 40.53
C GLY A 241 10.93 -31.41 40.26
N ARG A 242 9.99 -32.25 40.73
CA ARG A 242 9.98 -33.71 40.52
C ARG A 242 9.33 -34.16 39.23
N LYS A 243 8.72 -33.25 38.43
CA LYS A 243 8.06 -33.57 37.16
C LYS A 243 8.91 -33.14 35.98
N MET A 244 9.17 -34.06 35.06
CA MET A 244 9.71 -33.75 33.73
C MET A 244 8.55 -33.17 32.88
N VAL A 245 8.61 -31.89 32.56
CA VAL A 245 7.74 -31.30 31.54
C VAL A 245 8.33 -31.66 30.18
N GLY A 246 7.58 -32.44 29.39
CA GLY A 246 8.01 -32.92 28.08
C GLY A 246 8.34 -31.77 27.14
N GLY A 247 9.39 -31.94 26.33
CA GLY A 247 9.71 -31.01 25.26
C GLY A 247 8.54 -30.92 24.29
N GLN A 248 8.04 -29.70 24.03
CA GLN A 248 7.03 -29.45 23.02
C GLN A 248 7.72 -29.18 21.68
N THR A 249 7.25 -29.83 20.62
CA THR A 249 7.62 -29.47 19.26
C THR A 249 6.70 -28.33 18.83
N SER A 250 7.27 -27.21 18.52
CA SER A 250 6.59 -26.04 17.95
C SER A 250 7.03 -25.83 16.51
N TYR A 251 6.38 -24.93 15.82
CA TYR A 251 6.73 -24.59 14.44
C TYR A 251 6.94 -23.07 14.32
N LEU A 252 8.04 -22.70 13.65
CA LEU A 252 8.26 -21.32 13.22
C LEU A 252 7.61 -21.13 11.85
N PRO A 253 6.48 -20.40 11.76
CA PRO A 253 5.83 -20.16 10.47
C PRO A 253 6.53 -19.01 9.74
N LEU A 254 7.01 -19.26 8.53
CA LEU A 254 7.54 -18.25 7.62
C LEU A 254 6.56 -18.11 6.44
N LYS A 255 5.96 -16.94 6.26
CA LYS A 255 5.06 -16.67 5.13
C LYS A 255 5.85 -16.67 3.83
N ILE A 256 5.24 -17.08 2.71
CA ILE A 256 5.83 -16.97 1.37
C ILE A 256 6.03 -15.49 1.03
N ASN A 257 5.01 -14.67 1.30
CA ASN A 257 5.10 -13.22 1.16
C ASN A 257 5.22 -12.58 2.55
N MET A 258 6.44 -12.27 2.97
CA MET A 258 6.69 -11.54 4.23
C MET A 258 6.54 -10.03 4.05
N ALA A 259 6.72 -9.53 2.83
CA ALA A 259 6.67 -8.12 2.51
C ALA A 259 5.23 -7.58 2.35
N GLY A 260 4.24 -8.47 2.16
CA GLY A 260 2.83 -8.09 1.97
C GLY A 260 2.61 -7.26 0.70
N VAL A 261 1.77 -6.25 0.79
CA VAL A 261 1.44 -5.33 -0.33
C VAL A 261 2.37 -4.12 -0.44
N ILE A 262 3.32 -3.97 0.46
CA ILE A 262 4.18 -2.78 0.52
C ILE A 262 5.09 -2.65 -0.72
N PRO A 263 5.74 -3.70 -1.25
CA PRO A 263 6.60 -3.59 -2.42
C PRO A 263 5.92 -3.04 -3.67
N PRO A 264 4.74 -3.52 -4.09
CA PRO A 264 4.02 -2.92 -5.22
C PRO A 264 3.61 -1.46 -5.00
N ILE A 265 3.22 -1.10 -3.77
CA ILE A 265 2.89 0.29 -3.42
C ILE A 265 4.13 1.17 -3.53
N PHE A 266 5.29 0.69 -3.07
CA PHE A 266 6.55 1.42 -3.17
C PHE A 266 7.00 1.56 -4.62
N ALA A 267 6.93 0.48 -5.41
CA ALA A 267 7.28 0.48 -6.82
C ALA A 267 6.43 1.49 -7.61
N SER A 268 5.09 1.47 -7.42
CA SER A 268 4.20 2.43 -8.07
C SER A 268 4.47 3.87 -7.62
N SER A 269 4.71 4.11 -6.34
CA SER A 269 4.96 5.45 -5.81
C SER A 269 6.26 6.05 -6.35
N ILE A 270 7.33 5.25 -6.48
CA ILE A 270 8.62 5.71 -7.02
C ILE A 270 8.52 6.04 -8.52
N ILE A 271 7.71 5.31 -9.28
CA ILE A 271 7.51 5.58 -10.70
C ILE A 271 6.58 6.78 -10.89
N LEU A 272 5.50 6.86 -10.12
CA LEU A 272 4.53 7.95 -10.22
C LEU A 272 5.11 9.29 -9.82
N PHE A 273 6.04 9.35 -8.87
CA PHE A 273 6.62 10.61 -8.41
C PHE A 273 7.37 11.39 -9.51
N PRO A 274 8.37 10.83 -10.23
CA PRO A 274 8.99 11.52 -11.36
C PRO A 274 8.05 11.77 -12.53
N ALA A 275 7.12 10.83 -12.78
CA ALA A 275 6.16 10.94 -13.88
C ALA A 275 5.18 12.10 -13.66
N THR A 276 4.72 12.33 -12.43
CA THR A 276 3.88 13.48 -12.09
C THR A 276 4.65 14.80 -12.19
N LEU A 277 5.88 14.85 -11.69
CA LEU A 277 6.72 16.03 -11.85
C LEU A 277 6.98 16.35 -13.33
N GLY A 278 7.32 15.34 -14.12
CA GLY A 278 7.51 15.50 -15.57
C GLY A 278 6.25 16.03 -16.26
N GLY A 279 5.07 15.50 -15.91
CA GLY A 279 3.79 15.97 -16.45
C GLY A 279 3.47 17.43 -16.11
N TRP A 280 3.84 17.89 -14.90
CA TRP A 280 3.60 19.29 -14.50
C TRP A 280 4.57 20.28 -15.16
N PHE A 281 5.83 19.91 -15.35
CA PHE A 281 6.85 20.79 -15.89
C PHE A 281 7.04 20.65 -17.42
N SER A 282 6.46 19.64 -18.04
CA SER A 282 6.59 19.40 -19.50
C SER A 282 6.03 20.53 -20.38
N GLN A 283 5.08 21.33 -19.85
CA GLN A 283 4.52 22.46 -20.55
C GLN A 283 5.36 23.76 -20.42
N SER A 284 6.43 23.73 -19.61
CA SER A 284 7.34 24.87 -19.49
C SER A 284 8.31 24.92 -20.68
N GLU A 285 8.58 26.13 -21.18
CA GLU A 285 9.50 26.35 -22.30
C GLU A 285 10.88 25.70 -22.02
N GLY A 286 11.36 24.87 -22.94
CA GLY A 286 12.64 24.18 -22.84
C GLY A 286 12.67 22.83 -22.12
N MET A 287 11.54 22.35 -21.57
CA MET A 287 11.45 21.06 -20.86
C MET A 287 10.69 19.95 -21.60
N GLY A 288 10.56 20.04 -22.91
CA GLY A 288 9.87 19.04 -23.75
C GLY A 288 10.45 17.61 -23.62
N TRP A 289 11.74 17.46 -23.36
CA TRP A 289 12.37 16.16 -23.12
C TRP A 289 11.80 15.42 -21.90
N LEU A 290 11.26 16.14 -20.90
CA LEU A 290 10.55 15.54 -19.75
C LEU A 290 9.24 14.89 -20.19
N ALA A 291 8.54 15.47 -21.16
CA ALA A 291 7.31 14.89 -21.73
C ALA A 291 7.61 13.54 -22.41
N ASP A 292 8.72 13.46 -23.18
CA ASP A 292 9.14 12.23 -23.87
C ASP A 292 9.50 11.11 -22.87
N ILE A 293 10.22 11.45 -21.79
CA ILE A 293 10.52 10.50 -20.71
C ILE A 293 9.23 10.06 -20.01
N THR A 294 8.36 11.00 -19.67
CA THR A 294 7.10 10.71 -18.95
C THR A 294 6.18 9.84 -19.80
N SER A 295 6.08 10.09 -21.10
CA SER A 295 5.29 9.27 -22.02
C SER A 295 5.85 7.83 -22.13
N SER A 296 7.17 7.67 -22.15
CA SER A 296 7.84 6.37 -22.22
C SER A 296 7.68 5.53 -20.93
N ILE A 297 7.50 6.20 -19.77
CA ILE A 297 7.30 5.56 -18.45
C ILE A 297 5.81 5.49 -18.09
N SER A 298 4.91 5.75 -19.02
CA SER A 298 3.47 5.67 -18.81
C SER A 298 2.97 4.21 -18.76
N PRO A 299 1.91 3.90 -18.00
CA PRO A 299 1.29 2.58 -17.98
C PRO A 299 0.91 2.10 -19.38
N GLY A 300 1.12 0.82 -19.66
CA GLY A 300 0.93 0.23 -20.97
C GLY A 300 2.15 0.32 -21.91
N GLN A 301 3.23 1.01 -21.53
CA GLN A 301 4.48 1.02 -22.29
C GLN A 301 5.41 -0.11 -21.86
N PRO A 302 6.17 -0.73 -22.79
CA PRO A 302 7.10 -1.83 -22.44
C PRO A 302 8.15 -1.41 -21.42
N LEU A 303 8.64 -0.19 -21.49
CA LEU A 303 9.62 0.34 -20.54
C LEU A 303 9.06 0.42 -19.13
N TYR A 304 7.81 0.89 -18.98
CA TYR A 304 7.10 0.90 -17.71
C TYR A 304 7.02 -0.50 -17.08
N ILE A 305 6.63 -1.51 -17.88
CA ILE A 305 6.48 -2.90 -17.42
C ILE A 305 7.81 -3.44 -16.86
N ILE A 306 8.93 -3.17 -17.57
CA ILE A 306 10.26 -3.62 -17.13
C ILE A 306 10.68 -2.93 -15.84
N PHE A 307 10.57 -1.60 -15.76
CA PHE A 307 10.94 -0.83 -14.57
C PHE A 307 10.06 -1.19 -13.38
N TYR A 308 8.76 -1.33 -13.61
CA TYR A 308 7.81 -1.66 -12.56
C TYR A 308 8.06 -3.06 -12.00
N GLY A 309 8.27 -4.06 -12.87
CA GLY A 309 8.62 -5.42 -12.44
C GLY A 309 9.95 -5.47 -11.68
N ALA A 310 11.00 -4.79 -12.19
CA ALA A 310 12.29 -4.72 -11.51
C ALA A 310 12.18 -4.03 -10.13
N ALA A 311 11.41 -2.95 -10.03
CA ALA A 311 11.17 -2.23 -8.78
C ALA A 311 10.42 -3.11 -7.77
N ILE A 312 9.39 -3.85 -8.19
CA ILE A 312 8.66 -4.79 -7.30
C ILE A 312 9.63 -5.85 -6.73
N VAL A 313 10.45 -6.47 -7.59
CA VAL A 313 11.42 -7.48 -7.13
C VAL A 313 12.41 -6.85 -6.15
N PHE A 314 13.00 -5.71 -6.48
CA PHE A 314 13.92 -4.99 -5.61
C PHE A 314 13.30 -4.68 -4.23
N PHE A 315 12.12 -4.07 -4.22
CA PHE A 315 11.45 -3.72 -2.96
C PHE A 315 10.99 -4.93 -2.16
N THR A 316 10.66 -6.04 -2.80
CA THR A 316 10.31 -7.27 -2.09
C THR A 316 11.49 -7.81 -1.29
N PHE A 317 12.66 -7.89 -1.89
CA PHE A 317 13.88 -8.30 -1.18
C PHE A 317 14.30 -7.29 -0.14
N PHE A 318 14.30 -6.01 -0.50
CA PHE A 318 14.69 -4.91 0.40
C PHE A 318 13.80 -4.87 1.65
N TYR A 319 12.48 -4.91 1.48
CA TYR A 319 11.54 -4.81 2.59
C TYR A 319 11.58 -6.06 3.48
N THR A 320 11.73 -7.24 2.89
CA THR A 320 11.89 -8.48 3.66
C THR A 320 13.15 -8.42 4.52
N ALA A 321 14.29 -7.98 3.98
CA ALA A 321 15.53 -7.80 4.73
C ALA A 321 15.40 -6.74 5.85
N LEU A 322 14.57 -5.70 5.63
CA LEU A 322 14.34 -4.65 6.62
C LEU A 322 13.46 -5.11 7.80
N THR A 323 12.45 -5.94 7.52
CA THR A 323 11.42 -6.35 8.50
C THR A 323 11.77 -7.64 9.24
N PHE A 324 12.49 -8.54 8.60
CA PHE A 324 12.85 -9.83 9.16
C PHE A 324 14.35 -9.97 9.38
N ASN A 325 14.75 -10.13 10.65
CA ASN A 325 16.13 -10.37 11.04
C ASN A 325 16.29 -11.85 11.48
N ALA A 326 16.90 -12.64 10.62
CA ALA A 326 17.15 -14.07 10.88
C ALA A 326 18.05 -14.30 12.10
N LYS A 327 19.03 -13.42 12.34
CA LYS A 327 19.94 -13.50 13.48
C LYS A 327 19.21 -13.27 14.81
N ASP A 328 18.40 -12.20 14.89
CA ASP A 328 17.60 -11.92 16.10
C ASP A 328 16.61 -13.05 16.39
N THR A 329 16.01 -13.63 15.35
CA THR A 329 15.10 -14.77 15.46
C THR A 329 15.83 -16.01 15.99
N ALA A 330 16.99 -16.33 15.47
CA ALA A 330 17.82 -17.46 15.94
C ALA A 330 18.31 -17.25 17.37
N ASP A 331 18.71 -16.02 17.74
CA ASP A 331 19.13 -15.69 19.10
C ASP A 331 17.97 -15.78 20.10
N ASN A 332 16.77 -15.36 19.71
CA ASN A 332 15.56 -15.52 20.53
C ASN A 332 15.17 -16.99 20.73
N LEU A 333 15.27 -17.81 19.67
CA LEU A 333 15.09 -19.25 19.76
C LEU A 333 16.08 -19.88 20.74
N ARG A 334 17.36 -19.52 20.61
CA ARG A 334 18.41 -20.01 21.51
C ARG A 334 18.16 -19.61 22.96
N LYS A 335 17.79 -18.35 23.22
CA LYS A 335 17.44 -17.85 24.58
C LYS A 335 16.25 -18.59 25.17
N SER A 336 15.27 -18.96 24.36
CA SER A 336 14.10 -19.73 24.77
C SER A 336 14.38 -21.23 24.96
N GLY A 337 15.59 -21.71 24.65
CA GLY A 337 15.95 -23.14 24.69
C GLY A 337 15.40 -23.95 23.52
N GLY A 338 14.95 -23.27 22.45
CA GLY A 338 14.51 -23.90 21.21
C GLY A 338 15.69 -24.16 20.27
N PHE A 339 15.61 -25.24 19.52
CA PHE A 339 16.59 -25.57 18.48
C PHE A 339 15.92 -26.21 17.26
N ILE A 340 16.51 -26.01 16.09
CA ILE A 340 16.07 -26.64 14.85
C ILE A 340 16.72 -28.02 14.77
N PRO A 341 15.97 -29.11 14.56
CA PRO A 341 16.54 -30.45 14.47
C PRO A 341 17.63 -30.53 13.39
N GLY A 342 18.80 -31.08 13.76
CA GLY A 342 19.95 -31.25 12.86
C GLY A 342 20.81 -30.00 12.65
N ILE A 343 20.49 -28.84 13.26
CA ILE A 343 21.24 -27.59 13.11
C ILE A 343 21.67 -27.07 14.50
N ARG A 344 22.93 -26.65 14.62
CA ARG A 344 23.44 -26.10 15.90
C ARG A 344 22.77 -24.74 16.21
N PRO A 345 22.29 -24.52 17.45
CA PRO A 345 21.76 -23.24 17.87
C PRO A 345 22.79 -22.13 17.74
N GLY A 346 22.35 -20.96 17.27
CA GLY A 346 23.20 -19.78 17.07
C GLY A 346 23.37 -19.42 15.59
N GLN A 347 24.58 -19.11 15.13
CA GLN A 347 24.85 -18.60 13.78
C GLN A 347 24.38 -19.57 12.67
N GLN A 348 24.59 -20.88 12.81
CA GLN A 348 24.13 -21.85 11.82
C GLN A 348 22.59 -21.87 11.67
N SER A 349 21.85 -21.68 12.78
CA SER A 349 20.40 -21.55 12.74
C SER A 349 19.98 -20.25 12.06
N ALA A 350 20.69 -19.14 12.27
CA ALA A 350 20.45 -17.88 11.58
C ALA A 350 20.69 -18.02 10.06
N ASP A 351 21.79 -18.62 9.64
CA ASP A 351 22.13 -18.83 8.23
C ASP A 351 21.10 -19.75 7.53
N TYR A 352 20.60 -20.76 8.22
CA TYR A 352 19.55 -21.63 7.69
C TYR A 352 18.22 -20.88 7.53
N ILE A 353 17.80 -20.12 8.55
CA ILE A 353 16.57 -19.30 8.50
C ILE A 353 16.68 -18.28 7.39
N ASP A 354 17.83 -17.61 7.24
CA ASP A 354 18.08 -16.63 6.20
C ASP A 354 18.01 -17.24 4.80
N ALA A 355 18.64 -18.40 4.58
CA ALA A 355 18.57 -19.12 3.31
C ALA A 355 17.14 -19.54 2.94
N VAL A 356 16.33 -19.99 3.92
CA VAL A 356 14.91 -20.33 3.70
C VAL A 356 14.10 -19.07 3.37
N THR A 357 14.31 -18.00 4.13
CA THR A 357 13.62 -16.71 3.93
C THR A 357 13.92 -16.14 2.55
N SER A 358 15.20 -16.13 2.13
CA SER A 358 15.59 -15.63 0.80
C SER A 358 14.93 -16.41 -0.33
N ARG A 359 14.85 -17.73 -0.22
CA ARG A 359 14.14 -18.56 -1.22
C ARG A 359 12.65 -18.30 -1.25
N LEU A 360 11.99 -18.14 -0.08
CA LEU A 360 10.57 -17.78 0.00
C LEU A 360 10.33 -16.41 -0.58
N THR A 361 11.21 -15.44 -0.29
CA THR A 361 11.13 -14.07 -0.85
C THR A 361 11.27 -14.08 -2.38
N ALA A 362 12.14 -14.92 -2.95
CA ALA A 362 12.25 -15.05 -4.39
C ALA A 362 10.94 -15.55 -5.03
N VAL A 363 10.33 -16.59 -4.46
CA VAL A 363 9.03 -17.11 -4.92
C VAL A 363 7.94 -16.03 -4.73
N GLY A 364 7.94 -15.33 -3.59
CA GLY A 364 7.04 -14.21 -3.31
C GLY A 364 7.19 -13.07 -4.31
N ALA A 365 8.41 -12.69 -4.64
CA ALA A 365 8.70 -11.63 -5.63
C ALA A 365 8.16 -11.99 -7.01
N ILE A 366 8.40 -13.24 -7.46
CA ILE A 366 7.91 -13.70 -8.77
C ILE A 366 6.37 -13.66 -8.83
N TYR A 367 5.68 -14.18 -7.79
CA TYR A 367 4.23 -14.19 -7.81
C TYR A 367 3.63 -12.78 -7.75
N ILE A 368 4.17 -11.90 -6.89
CA ILE A 368 3.69 -10.50 -6.79
C ILE A 368 3.88 -9.79 -8.12
N THR A 369 5.06 -9.93 -8.73
CA THR A 369 5.35 -9.33 -10.03
C THR A 369 4.42 -9.85 -11.11
N ALA A 370 4.17 -11.17 -11.16
CA ALA A 370 3.24 -11.76 -12.12
C ALA A 370 1.81 -11.23 -11.95
N VAL A 371 1.30 -11.15 -10.72
CA VAL A 371 -0.04 -10.62 -10.44
C VAL A 371 -0.15 -9.12 -10.77
N CYS A 372 0.88 -8.33 -10.46
CA CYS A 372 0.87 -6.90 -10.72
C CYS A 372 1.02 -6.55 -12.21
N LEU A 373 1.79 -7.33 -12.96
CA LEU A 373 2.01 -7.11 -14.40
C LEU A 373 0.91 -7.71 -15.29
N LEU A 374 0.14 -8.68 -14.78
CA LEU A 374 -0.90 -9.35 -15.57
C LEU A 374 -1.88 -8.36 -16.22
N PRO A 375 -2.45 -7.36 -15.52
CA PRO A 375 -3.34 -6.39 -16.15
C PRO A 375 -2.63 -5.47 -17.16
N GLU A 376 -1.36 -5.15 -16.94
CA GLU A 376 -0.58 -4.34 -17.89
C GLU A 376 -0.42 -5.06 -19.23
N PHE A 377 -0.21 -6.38 -19.21
CA PHE A 377 -0.20 -7.20 -20.42
C PHE A 377 -1.56 -7.26 -21.11
N LEU A 378 -2.65 -7.29 -20.33
CA LEU A 378 -4.01 -7.29 -20.89
C LEU A 378 -4.35 -5.96 -21.57
N ILE A 379 -3.96 -4.84 -20.98
CA ILE A 379 -4.10 -3.51 -21.58
C ILE A 379 -3.31 -3.45 -22.89
N LEU A 380 -2.06 -3.94 -22.88
CA LEU A 380 -1.17 -3.90 -24.03
C LEU A 380 -1.71 -4.72 -25.23
N TYR A 381 -2.25 -5.93 -24.98
CA TYR A 381 -2.65 -6.86 -26.04
C TYR A 381 -4.10 -6.74 -26.46
N TRP A 382 -5.01 -6.38 -25.54
CA TRP A 382 -6.45 -6.40 -25.80
C TRP A 382 -7.09 -5.01 -25.79
N ASN A 383 -6.34 -3.94 -25.53
CA ASN A 383 -6.84 -2.56 -25.41
C ASN A 383 -8.09 -2.43 -24.53
N VAL A 384 -8.24 -3.32 -23.56
CA VAL A 384 -9.37 -3.29 -22.66
C VAL A 384 -9.08 -2.22 -21.61
N PRO A 385 -10.00 -1.28 -21.36
CA PRO A 385 -9.85 -0.31 -20.27
C PRO A 385 -10.01 -1.03 -18.92
N PHE A 386 -8.97 -1.79 -18.54
CA PHE A 386 -8.96 -2.55 -17.30
C PHE A 386 -8.55 -1.61 -16.16
N TYR A 387 -9.53 -0.95 -15.55
CA TYR A 387 -9.33 -0.08 -14.39
C TYR A 387 -8.89 -0.83 -13.11
N PHE A 388 -8.91 -2.15 -13.13
CA PHE A 388 -8.42 -2.99 -12.03
C PHE A 388 -6.97 -3.39 -12.27
N GLY A 389 -6.03 -2.49 -11.95
CA GLY A 389 -4.61 -2.86 -11.94
C GLY A 389 -4.35 -4.05 -11.00
N GLY A 390 -3.37 -4.89 -11.32
CA GLY A 390 -3.00 -6.04 -10.48
C GLY A 390 -2.62 -5.65 -9.07
N THR A 391 -2.04 -4.46 -8.89
CA THR A 391 -1.81 -3.84 -7.58
C THR A 391 -3.08 -3.65 -6.79
N SER A 392 -4.17 -3.20 -7.40
CA SER A 392 -5.44 -2.97 -6.70
C SER A 392 -6.05 -4.27 -6.21
N LEU A 393 -6.07 -5.31 -7.05
CA LEU A 393 -6.57 -6.63 -6.66
C LEU A 393 -5.74 -7.22 -5.53
N LEU A 394 -4.42 -7.12 -5.63
CA LEU A 394 -3.51 -7.59 -4.59
C LEU A 394 -3.73 -6.83 -3.28
N ILE A 395 -3.84 -5.50 -3.32
CA ILE A 395 -4.10 -4.68 -2.13
C ILE A 395 -5.45 -5.05 -1.50
N ILE A 396 -6.52 -5.18 -2.30
CA ILE A 396 -7.84 -5.57 -1.80
C ILE A 396 -7.77 -6.90 -1.05
N VAL A 397 -7.19 -7.94 -1.67
CA VAL A 397 -7.14 -9.27 -1.07
C VAL A 397 -6.29 -9.29 0.19
N VAL A 398 -5.08 -8.74 0.14
CA VAL A 398 -4.14 -8.83 1.28
C VAL A 398 -4.61 -7.98 2.45
N VAL A 399 -5.13 -6.76 2.21
CA VAL A 399 -5.65 -5.91 3.29
C VAL A 399 -6.85 -6.56 3.98
N VAL A 400 -7.76 -7.18 3.22
CA VAL A 400 -8.90 -7.93 3.79
C VAL A 400 -8.40 -9.14 4.59
N MET A 401 -7.42 -9.88 4.08
CA MET A 401 -6.85 -11.02 4.81
C MET A 401 -6.16 -10.60 6.10
N ASP A 402 -5.38 -9.52 6.07
CA ASP A 402 -4.73 -8.99 7.28
C ASP A 402 -5.76 -8.47 8.28
N PHE A 403 -6.82 -7.82 7.83
CA PHE A 403 -7.93 -7.40 8.67
C PHE A 403 -8.61 -8.59 9.35
N ILE A 404 -8.93 -9.66 8.61
CA ILE A 404 -9.54 -10.89 9.14
C ILE A 404 -8.60 -11.54 10.16
N ALA A 405 -7.30 -11.65 9.86
CA ALA A 405 -6.31 -12.26 10.75
C ALA A 405 -6.19 -11.49 12.08
N GLN A 406 -6.15 -10.15 12.02
CA GLN A 406 -6.10 -9.32 13.22
C GLN A 406 -7.42 -9.38 14.02
N ALA A 407 -8.57 -9.36 13.35
CA ALA A 407 -9.87 -9.51 14.00
C ALA A 407 -9.98 -10.86 14.74
N GLN A 408 -9.51 -11.95 14.11
CA GLN A 408 -9.46 -13.29 14.73
C GLN A 408 -8.52 -13.33 15.94
N SER A 409 -7.34 -12.70 15.85
CA SER A 409 -6.39 -12.60 16.96
C SER A 409 -7.01 -11.88 18.16
N HIS A 410 -7.67 -10.75 17.94
CA HIS A 410 -8.39 -10.02 18.99
C HIS A 410 -9.54 -10.83 19.61
N MET A 411 -10.28 -11.60 18.80
CA MET A 411 -11.34 -12.47 19.30
C MET A 411 -10.79 -13.57 20.21
N MET A 412 -9.70 -14.23 19.81
CA MET A 412 -9.06 -15.27 20.61
C MET A 412 -8.50 -14.72 21.93
N SER A 413 -7.82 -13.57 21.91
CA SER A 413 -7.30 -12.93 23.12
C SER A 413 -8.40 -12.67 24.15
N ASN A 414 -9.52 -12.10 23.72
CA ASN A 414 -10.67 -11.84 24.60
C ASN A 414 -11.35 -13.10 25.14
N GLN A 415 -11.37 -14.21 24.37
CA GLN A 415 -11.89 -15.49 24.86
C GLN A 415 -10.99 -16.07 25.95
N TYR A 416 -9.65 -15.98 25.79
CA TYR A 416 -8.70 -16.41 26.81
C TYR A 416 -8.82 -15.59 28.10
N GLU A 417 -8.96 -14.27 28.01
CA GLU A 417 -9.19 -13.43 29.21
C GLU A 417 -10.49 -13.79 29.93
N GLY A 418 -11.56 -14.06 29.18
CA GLY A 418 -12.83 -14.51 29.75
C GLY A 418 -12.73 -15.86 30.47
N LEU A 419 -11.95 -16.79 29.93
CA LEU A 419 -11.68 -18.08 30.58
C LEU A 419 -10.81 -17.92 31.84
N MET A 420 -9.77 -17.08 31.79
CA MET A 420 -8.91 -16.80 32.96
C MET A 420 -9.68 -16.13 34.10
N ARG A 421 -10.55 -15.16 33.79
CA ARG A 421 -11.42 -14.55 34.80
C ARG A 421 -12.35 -15.58 35.47
N LYS A 422 -12.94 -16.48 34.68
CA LYS A 422 -13.78 -17.57 35.24
C LYS A 422 -12.98 -18.59 36.05
N ALA A 423 -11.72 -18.83 35.71
CA ALA A 423 -10.83 -19.73 36.42
C ALA A 423 -10.35 -19.12 37.77
N ASN A 424 -10.11 -17.82 37.81
CA ASN A 424 -9.69 -17.12 39.04
C ASN A 424 -10.86 -16.81 40.00
N LEU A 425 -12.11 -17.00 39.57
CA LEU A 425 -13.32 -16.89 40.42
C LEU A 425 -13.74 -18.22 41.04
N LYS A 426 -13.01 -19.29 40.83
CA LYS A 426 -13.11 -20.58 41.51
C LYS A 426 -11.88 -20.80 42.39
#